data_10823ca61e4c60b52476023ef37eb3c0
#
_entry.id   10823ca61e4c60b52476023ef37eb3c0
#
_cell.length_a   1.000
_cell.length_b   1.000
_cell.length_c   1.000
_cell.angle_alpha   90.00
_cell.angle_beta   90.00
_cell.angle_gamma   90.00
#
_symmetry.space_group_name_H-M   'P 1'
#
loop_
_entity.id
_entity.type
_entity.pdbx_description
1 polymer ?
#
loop_
_entity_poly.entity_id
_entity_poly.type
_entity_poly.pdbx_seq_one_letter_code
_entity_poly.pdbx_strand_id
1 'polypeptide(L)'
;MLDDLVKRLDGATYDSISATGHTDRFGSHAYNQKLSEQRAHVVKDYLVSRNVQSSRIDAEGKGETQPVTRAGDCRGAKNSRVIACLQPDRRVDVEMKGTKIITGSR
;
A
#
# COMPACT_ATOMS: atom_id res chain seq x y z
N MET A 1 -2.65 11.32 -3.98
CA MET A 1 -3.27 10.16 -3.35
C MET A 1 -3.13 10.15 -1.84
N LEU A 2 -1.94 10.26 -1.32
CA LEU A 2 -1.75 10.26 0.14
C LEU A 2 -2.37 11.48 0.82
N ASP A 3 -2.36 12.63 0.16
CA ASP A 3 -3.01 13.82 0.70
C ASP A 3 -4.52 13.65 0.80
N ASP A 4 -5.14 12.95 -0.16
CA ASP A 4 -6.56 12.62 -0.09
C ASP A 4 -6.86 11.68 1.07
N LEU A 5 -5.97 10.72 1.32
CA LEU A 5 -6.11 9.83 2.46
C LEU A 5 -6.07 10.60 3.77
N VAL A 6 -5.11 11.53 3.91
CA VAL A 6 -5.00 12.35 5.12
C VAL A 6 -6.28 13.16 5.34
N LYS A 7 -6.84 13.73 4.28
CA LYS A 7 -8.10 14.47 4.37
C LYS A 7 -9.25 13.58 4.82
N ARG A 8 -9.29 12.34 4.35
CA ARG A 8 -10.34 11.38 4.75
C ARG A 8 -10.23 10.98 6.22
N LEU A 9 -9.02 11.05 6.80
CA LEU A 9 -8.82 10.74 8.20
C LEU A 9 -9.35 11.83 9.12
N ASP A 10 -9.48 13.06 8.62
CA ASP A 10 -10.06 14.15 9.39
C ASP A 10 -11.54 13.84 9.65
N GLY A 11 -11.94 13.93 10.89
CA GLY A 11 -13.32 13.65 11.27
C GLY A 11 -13.68 12.17 11.34
N ALA A 12 -12.71 11.27 11.12
CA ALA A 12 -12.93 9.84 11.23
C ALA A 12 -12.37 9.32 12.53
N THR A 13 -13.03 8.30 13.09
CA THR A 13 -12.51 7.57 14.23
C THR A 13 -12.02 6.21 13.73
N TYR A 14 -10.81 5.83 14.08
CA TYR A 14 -10.24 4.57 13.64
C TYR A 14 -9.32 3.98 14.71
N ASP A 15 -9.21 2.67 14.74
CA ASP A 15 -8.32 1.97 15.66
C ASP A 15 -6.92 1.82 15.08
N SER A 16 -6.83 1.47 13.81
CA SER A 16 -5.55 1.26 13.16
C SER A 16 -5.63 1.50 11.66
N ILE A 17 -4.46 1.72 11.08
CA ILE A 17 -4.26 1.83 9.64
C ILE A 17 -3.24 0.76 9.26
N SER A 18 -3.51 0.00 8.21
CA SER A 18 -2.55 -0.95 7.64
C SER A 18 -2.04 -0.42 6.33
N ALA A 19 -0.73 -0.38 6.16
CA ALA A 19 -0.09 -0.11 4.88
C ALA A 19 0.63 -1.38 4.44
N THR A 20 0.19 -1.96 3.32
CA THR A 20 0.75 -3.21 2.81
C THR A 20 1.38 -2.96 1.46
N GLY A 21 2.70 -3.11 1.38
CA GLY A 21 3.44 -2.91 0.14
C GLY A 21 3.46 -4.15 -0.72
N HIS A 22 3.47 -3.94 -2.02
CA HIS A 22 3.48 -5.02 -3.01
C HIS A 22 4.43 -4.71 -4.14
N THR A 23 4.93 -5.76 -4.79
CA THR A 23 5.77 -5.66 -5.97
C THR A 23 5.18 -6.50 -7.10
N ASP A 24 5.74 -6.34 -8.31
CA ASP A 24 5.44 -7.27 -9.39
C ASP A 24 6.30 -8.54 -9.25
N ARG A 25 6.17 -9.46 -10.21
CA ARG A 25 6.81 -10.77 -10.14
C ARG A 25 8.31 -10.78 -10.42
N PHE A 26 8.85 -9.70 -10.95
CA PHE A 26 10.26 -9.65 -11.34
C PHE A 26 11.18 -9.44 -10.14
N GLY A 27 12.31 -10.11 -10.17
CA GLY A 27 13.28 -10.07 -9.08
C GLY A 27 13.15 -11.27 -8.14
N SER A 28 14.11 -11.41 -7.24
CA SER A 28 14.05 -12.48 -6.24
C SER A 28 12.98 -12.19 -5.21
N HIS A 29 12.49 -13.25 -4.57
CA HIS A 29 11.52 -13.09 -3.49
C HIS A 29 12.09 -12.24 -2.34
N ALA A 30 13.36 -12.48 -1.96
CA ALA A 30 13.97 -11.71 -0.87
C ALA A 30 14.05 -10.22 -1.20
N TYR A 31 14.43 -9.89 -2.43
CA TYR A 31 14.49 -8.51 -2.88
C TYR A 31 13.11 -7.87 -2.86
N ASN A 32 12.10 -8.57 -3.39
CA ASN A 32 10.75 -8.06 -3.47
C ASN A 32 10.11 -7.90 -2.09
N GLN A 33 10.41 -8.82 -1.18
CA GLN A 33 9.93 -8.70 0.20
C GLN A 33 10.47 -7.42 0.84
N LYS A 34 11.76 -7.18 0.71
CA LYS A 34 12.39 -5.98 1.27
C LYS A 34 11.87 -4.71 0.61
N LEU A 35 11.73 -4.71 -0.71
CA LEU A 35 11.23 -3.56 -1.45
C LEU A 35 9.80 -3.22 -1.04
N SER A 36 8.95 -4.23 -0.89
CA SER A 36 7.56 -4.03 -0.48
C SER A 36 7.46 -3.47 0.94
N GLU A 37 8.33 -3.92 1.84
CA GLU A 37 8.41 -3.37 3.20
C GLU A 37 8.83 -1.91 3.16
N GLN A 38 9.82 -1.55 2.36
CA GLN A 38 10.27 -0.17 2.22
C GLN A 38 9.15 0.73 1.69
N ARG A 39 8.39 0.25 0.70
CA ARG A 39 7.24 1.01 0.17
C ARG A 39 6.18 1.25 1.23
N ALA A 40 5.87 0.24 2.03
CA ALA A 40 4.90 0.39 3.11
C ALA A 40 5.38 1.40 4.15
N HIS A 41 6.68 1.36 4.50
CA HIS A 41 7.25 2.29 5.47
C HIS A 41 7.27 3.72 4.97
N VAL A 42 7.46 3.95 3.67
CA VAL A 42 7.38 5.30 3.11
C VAL A 42 5.99 5.89 3.33
N VAL A 43 4.94 5.09 3.12
CA VAL A 43 3.57 5.52 3.36
C VAL A 43 3.36 5.80 4.85
N LYS A 44 3.84 4.93 5.72
CA LYS A 44 3.74 5.14 7.17
C LYS A 44 4.42 6.44 7.59
N ASP A 45 5.64 6.66 7.12
CA ASP A 45 6.41 7.87 7.46
C ASP A 45 5.67 9.13 7.01
N TYR A 46 5.06 9.09 5.83
CA TYR A 46 4.27 10.20 5.34
C TYR A 46 3.09 10.50 6.26
N LEU A 47 2.35 9.45 6.66
CA LEU A 47 1.21 9.61 7.55
C LEU A 47 1.63 10.18 8.91
N VAL A 48 2.76 9.70 9.44
CA VAL A 48 3.31 10.24 10.70
C VAL A 48 3.65 11.71 10.54
N SER A 49 4.21 12.11 9.40
CA SER A 49 4.53 13.52 9.14
C SER A 49 3.28 14.40 9.08
N ARG A 50 2.11 13.79 8.90
CA ARG A 50 0.81 14.48 8.87
C ARG A 50 0.02 14.26 10.17
N ASN A 51 0.72 13.99 11.26
CA ASN A 51 0.17 13.90 12.61
C ASN A 51 -0.67 12.64 12.88
N VAL A 52 -0.53 11.60 12.07
CA VAL A 52 -1.11 10.30 12.39
C VAL A 52 -0.17 9.59 13.37
N GLN A 53 -0.71 9.07 14.46
CA GLN A 53 0.11 8.43 15.48
C GLN A 53 0.76 7.15 14.95
N SER A 54 2.07 7.05 15.10
CA SER A 54 2.85 5.89 14.62
C SER A 54 2.33 4.58 15.20
N SER A 55 1.91 4.58 16.46
CA SER A 55 1.41 3.38 17.14
C SER A 55 0.13 2.82 16.52
N ARG A 56 -0.56 3.60 15.70
CA ARG A 56 -1.80 3.16 15.03
C ARG A 56 -1.55 2.68 13.62
N ILE A 57 -0.32 2.70 13.13
CA ILE A 57 0.00 2.35 11.75
C ILE A 57 0.83 1.08 11.73
N ASP A 58 0.31 0.05 11.08
CA ASP A 58 1.06 -1.16 10.77
C ASP A 58 1.55 -1.09 9.34
N ALA A 59 2.82 -1.36 9.12
CA ALA A 59 3.41 -1.38 7.79
C ALA A 59 4.06 -2.74 7.56
N GLU A 60 3.66 -3.42 6.49
CA GLU A 60 4.26 -4.71 6.15
C GLU A 60 4.40 -4.85 4.63
N GLY A 61 5.24 -5.78 4.21
CA GLY A 61 5.42 -6.10 2.81
C GLY A 61 5.00 -7.51 2.52
N LYS A 62 4.37 -7.70 1.38
CA LYS A 62 3.95 -9.02 0.89
C LYS A 62 4.74 -9.45 -0.35
N GLY A 63 5.73 -8.65 -0.77
CA GLY A 63 6.51 -8.95 -1.95
C GLY A 63 5.62 -9.09 -3.18
N GLU A 64 5.89 -10.13 -3.96
CA GLU A 64 5.13 -10.42 -5.19
C GLU A 64 3.99 -11.42 -4.97
N THR A 65 3.63 -11.72 -3.72
CA THR A 65 2.75 -12.84 -3.40
C THR A 65 1.25 -12.56 -3.58
N GLN A 66 0.86 -11.31 -3.73
CA GLN A 66 -0.55 -10.92 -3.85
C GLN A 66 -0.78 -9.99 -5.04
N PRO A 67 -0.57 -10.48 -6.28
CA PRO A 67 -0.79 -9.65 -7.45
C PRO A 67 -2.27 -9.37 -7.68
N VAL A 68 -2.58 -8.22 -8.29
CA VAL A 68 -3.92 -7.93 -8.78
C VAL A 68 -4.07 -8.35 -10.23
N THR A 69 -2.96 -8.46 -10.98
CA THR A 69 -3.01 -9.02 -12.33
C THR A 69 -3.21 -10.52 -12.25
N ARG A 70 -3.92 -11.07 -13.23
CA ARG A 70 -4.17 -12.51 -13.28
C ARG A 70 -3.02 -13.22 -13.96
N ALA A 71 -2.85 -14.48 -13.62
CA ALA A 71 -1.93 -15.35 -14.34
C ALA A 71 -2.26 -15.33 -15.82
N GLY A 72 -1.29 -15.00 -16.64
CA GLY A 72 -1.48 -14.91 -18.08
C GLY A 72 -1.79 -13.54 -18.64
N ASP A 73 -2.11 -12.56 -17.80
CA ASP A 73 -2.40 -11.19 -18.27
C ASP A 73 -1.14 -10.51 -18.80
N CYS A 74 -0.04 -10.64 -18.11
CA CYS A 74 1.21 -9.96 -18.42
C CYS A 74 2.30 -10.97 -18.73
N ARG A 75 2.15 -11.66 -19.84
CA ARG A 75 3.04 -12.75 -20.22
C ARG A 75 4.36 -12.27 -20.79
N GLY A 76 5.37 -13.10 -20.59
CA GLY A 76 6.64 -12.96 -21.28
C GLY A 76 7.76 -12.47 -20.41
N ALA A 77 8.91 -12.28 -21.05
CA ALA A 77 10.11 -11.80 -20.42
C ALA A 77 10.00 -10.32 -20.08
N LYS A 78 10.86 -9.87 -19.20
CA LYS A 78 10.89 -8.47 -18.78
C LYS A 78 11.18 -7.55 -19.96
N ASN A 79 10.21 -6.73 -20.30
CA ASN A 79 10.35 -5.67 -21.31
C ASN A 79 9.38 -4.54 -20.95
N SER A 80 9.44 -3.43 -21.67
CA SER A 80 8.64 -2.25 -21.32
C SER A 80 7.15 -2.49 -21.34
N ARG A 81 6.67 -3.34 -22.26
CA ARG A 81 5.24 -3.68 -22.33
C ARG A 81 4.80 -4.47 -21.10
N VAL A 82 5.56 -5.48 -20.72
CA VAL A 82 5.24 -6.33 -19.57
C VAL A 82 5.36 -5.54 -18.28
N ILE A 83 6.38 -4.68 -18.17
CA ILE A 83 6.54 -3.82 -17.00
C ILE A 83 5.34 -2.90 -16.84
N ALA A 84 4.86 -2.30 -17.92
CA ALA A 84 3.68 -1.44 -17.88
C ALA A 84 2.42 -2.23 -17.51
N CYS A 85 2.27 -3.44 -18.05
CA CYS A 85 1.15 -4.33 -17.74
C CYS A 85 1.10 -4.68 -16.26
N LEU A 86 2.26 -4.88 -15.62
CA LEU A 86 2.35 -5.27 -14.21
C LEU A 86 2.28 -4.07 -13.25
N GLN A 87 2.14 -2.87 -13.76
CA GLN A 87 2.12 -1.68 -12.91
C GLN A 87 1.10 -1.75 -11.76
N PRO A 88 -0.12 -2.28 -11.96
CA PRO A 88 -1.07 -2.40 -10.84
C PRO A 88 -0.57 -3.26 -9.67
N ASP A 89 0.39 -4.16 -9.90
CA ASP A 89 0.94 -5.00 -8.83
C ASP A 89 1.94 -4.23 -7.96
N ARG A 90 2.52 -3.15 -8.47
CA ARG A 90 3.47 -2.30 -7.74
C ARG A 90 2.69 -1.23 -7.01
N ARG A 91 2.28 -1.55 -5.79
CA ARG A 91 1.36 -0.68 -5.05
C ARG A 91 1.56 -0.78 -3.54
N VAL A 92 0.94 0.14 -2.83
CA VAL A 92 0.72 0.03 -1.39
C VAL A 92 -0.78 0.12 -1.16
N ASP A 93 -1.33 -0.90 -0.52
CA ASP A 93 -2.72 -0.90 -0.11
C ASP A 93 -2.82 -0.29 1.29
N VAL A 94 -3.73 0.65 1.47
CA VAL A 94 -3.94 1.31 2.76
C VAL A 94 -5.36 1.05 3.21
N GLU A 95 -5.49 0.54 4.43
CA GLU A 95 -6.79 0.13 4.96
C GLU A 95 -6.96 0.68 6.36
N MET A 96 -8.13 1.26 6.65
CA MET A 96 -8.51 1.67 7.99
C MET A 96 -9.35 0.58 8.64
N LYS A 97 -9.07 0.28 9.89
CA LYS A 97 -9.81 -0.70 10.67
C LYS A 97 -10.49 -0.06 11.85
N GLY A 98 -11.63 -0.60 12.23
CA GLY A 98 -12.38 -0.11 13.39
C GLY A 98 -12.96 1.26 13.15
N THR A 99 -13.25 1.59 11.91
CA THR A 99 -13.62 2.93 11.56
C THR A 99 -15.07 3.24 11.83
N LYS A 100 -15.25 4.33 12.49
CA LYS A 100 -16.56 4.96 12.57
C LYS A 100 -16.40 6.38 12.07
N ILE A 101 -16.98 6.68 10.95
CA ILE A 101 -16.89 8.01 10.39
C ILE A 101 -17.81 8.93 11.18
N ILE A 102 -17.22 10.01 11.65
CA ILE A 102 -17.97 11.04 12.34
C ILE A 102 -18.46 12.01 11.28
N THR A 103 -19.65 11.76 10.82
CA THR A 103 -20.18 12.60 9.79
C THR A 103 -21.08 13.66 10.34
N GLY A 104 -21.30 13.61 11.29
CA GLY A 104 -22.10 14.60 11.65
C GLY A 104 -21.76 15.69 11.92
N SER A 105 -21.63 15.38 11.90
CA SER A 105 -21.41 16.03 12.13
C SER A 105 -21.29 16.67 11.31
N ARG A 106 -21.54 16.53 10.85
CA ARG A 106 -21.24 17.06 10.11
C ARG A 106 -21.85 17.64 9.76
#